data_cf453520501b08bfb6c7020467c511da
#
_entry.id   cf453520501b08bfb6c7020467c511da
#
_cell.length_a   1.000
_cell.length_b   1.000
_cell.length_c   1.000
_cell.angle_alpha   90.00
_cell.angle_beta   90.00
_cell.angle_gamma   90.00
#
_symmetry.space_group_name_H-M   'P 1'
#
loop_
_entity.id
_entity.type
_entity.pdbx_description
1 polymer ?
#
loop_
_entity_poly.entity_id
_entity_poly.type
_entity_poly.pdbx_seq_one_letter_code
_entity_poly.pdbx_strand_id
1 'polypeptide(L)'
;EMKTLAVFASSISQDPHFFDKGIENTLLLQGICYIFEVEEQDLNLAEKNKLYYDAGLLKDDLSNICMIAHLNGIYKDGTAHTAWAAFFNLYEAWTVSLYNLQQINSIAIDIRKVYIVENPSVFRSLFLEGKRLEKDHIGFVCTNGQLNLCGYVLLDLIQKSGIPMYYAGDFDPEGILIADKLKQRYKDNLHLWKSSVEEYRAIRSSSSISEKRLLSLQSCRSEELQALCRELEKQKYSGYQEALLPLYLEEIRNA
;
A
#
# COMPACT_ATOMS: atom_id res chain seq x y z
N GLU A 1 12.64 19.19 10.79
CA GLU A 1 13.31 17.97 11.27
C GLU A 1 12.26 17.01 11.83
N MET A 2 12.28 15.74 11.40
CA MET A 2 11.37 14.72 11.90
C MET A 2 11.76 14.33 13.33
N LYS A 3 10.76 14.19 14.23
CA LYS A 3 10.97 13.73 15.61
C LYS A 3 10.01 12.57 15.92
N THR A 4 10.45 11.62 16.73
CA THR A 4 9.50 10.61 17.22
C THR A 4 8.50 11.25 18.18
N LEU A 5 7.26 10.79 18.18
CA LEU A 5 6.19 11.32 19.04
C LEU A 5 6.59 11.23 20.52
N ALA A 6 7.27 10.15 20.92
CA ALA A 6 7.76 9.98 22.28
C ALA A 6 8.81 11.03 22.67
N VAL A 7 9.77 11.35 21.79
CA VAL A 7 10.76 12.41 22.02
C VAL A 7 10.09 13.79 22.06
N PHE A 8 9.13 14.05 21.19
CA PHE A 8 8.34 15.28 21.22
C PHE A 8 7.53 15.40 22.52
N ALA A 9 6.83 14.34 22.92
CA ALA A 9 6.08 14.27 24.19
C ALA A 9 6.98 14.57 25.41
N SER A 10 8.12 13.89 25.48
CA SER A 10 9.09 14.11 26.57
C SER A 10 9.58 15.55 26.64
N SER A 11 9.75 16.22 25.51
CA SER A 11 10.22 17.62 25.45
C SER A 11 9.17 18.62 25.98
N ILE A 12 7.88 18.25 26.02
CA ILE A 12 6.78 19.11 26.44
C ILE A 12 6.35 18.78 27.88
N SER A 13 6.21 17.48 28.20
CA SER A 13 5.58 17.02 29.46
C SER A 13 6.52 16.23 30.37
N GLN A 14 7.75 15.91 29.93
CA GLN A 14 8.69 14.98 30.57
C GLN A 14 8.18 13.52 30.60
N ASP A 15 7.04 13.23 29.94
CA ASP A 15 6.46 11.90 29.80
C ASP A 15 6.45 11.49 28.33
N PRO A 16 7.19 10.42 27.91
CA PRO A 16 7.20 9.97 26.53
C PRO A 16 5.84 9.43 26.03
N HIS A 17 4.94 9.07 26.97
CA HIS A 17 3.62 8.52 26.68
C HIS A 17 2.50 9.57 26.70
N PHE A 18 2.83 10.84 26.92
CA PHE A 18 1.86 11.93 27.09
C PHE A 18 0.83 12.03 25.94
N PHE A 19 1.24 11.72 24.72
CA PHE A 19 0.38 11.74 23.54
C PHE A 19 -0.06 10.35 23.03
N ASP A 20 0.13 9.28 23.80
CA ASP A 20 -0.25 7.94 23.34
C ASP A 20 -1.76 7.74 23.31
N LYS A 21 -2.46 8.29 24.29
CA LYS A 21 -3.92 8.15 24.51
C LYS A 21 -4.46 9.38 25.22
N GLY A 22 -5.78 9.44 25.31
CA GLY A 22 -6.46 10.45 26.11
C GLY A 22 -6.77 11.74 25.36
N ILE A 23 -7.08 12.76 26.14
CA ILE A 23 -7.49 14.06 25.61
C ILE A 23 -6.33 14.80 24.94
N GLU A 24 -5.11 14.56 25.42
CA GLU A 24 -3.88 15.16 24.90
C GLU A 24 -3.60 14.68 23.47
N ASN A 25 -3.76 13.37 23.20
CA ASN A 25 -3.67 12.84 21.86
C ASN A 25 -4.74 13.43 20.93
N THR A 26 -5.97 13.54 21.43
CA THR A 26 -7.09 14.12 20.66
C THR A 26 -6.82 15.58 20.31
N LEU A 27 -6.37 16.39 21.27
CA LEU A 27 -6.06 17.79 21.04
C LEU A 27 -4.88 17.98 20.07
N LEU A 28 -3.84 17.15 20.18
CA LEU A 28 -2.72 17.18 19.25
C LEU A 28 -3.19 16.87 17.81
N LEU A 29 -3.98 15.80 17.65
CA LEU A 29 -4.51 15.42 16.34
C LEU A 29 -5.44 16.50 15.76
N GLN A 30 -6.33 17.07 16.56
CA GLN A 30 -7.21 18.18 16.14
C GLN A 30 -6.41 19.41 15.72
N GLY A 31 -5.35 19.75 16.46
CA GLY A 31 -4.44 20.83 16.09
C GLY A 31 -3.74 20.57 14.74
N ILE A 32 -3.30 19.35 14.50
CA ILE A 32 -2.72 18.94 13.21
C ILE A 32 -3.78 19.01 12.11
N CYS A 33 -4.97 18.46 12.32
CA CYS A 33 -6.08 18.53 11.36
C CYS A 33 -6.42 19.98 10.99
N TYR A 34 -6.46 20.86 11.99
CA TYR A 34 -6.70 22.30 11.76
C TYR A 34 -5.62 22.94 10.88
N ILE A 35 -4.33 22.64 11.14
CA ILE A 35 -3.22 23.19 10.34
C ILE A 35 -3.25 22.69 8.89
N PHE A 36 -3.66 21.45 8.68
CA PHE A 36 -3.72 20.83 7.34
C PHE A 36 -5.08 20.96 6.65
N GLU A 37 -6.05 21.65 7.28
CA GLU A 37 -7.41 21.86 6.76
C GLU A 37 -8.13 20.53 6.43
N VAL A 38 -8.02 19.54 7.33
CA VAL A 38 -8.58 18.18 7.17
C VAL A 38 -9.64 17.91 8.24
N GLU A 39 -10.77 17.30 7.87
CA GLU A 39 -11.82 16.85 8.78
C GLU A 39 -11.43 15.55 9.48
N GLU A 40 -11.37 15.52 10.83
CA GLU A 40 -10.96 14.34 11.60
C GLU A 40 -11.92 13.15 11.45
N GLN A 41 -13.23 13.42 11.28
CA GLN A 41 -14.29 12.42 11.29
C GLN A 41 -14.16 11.36 10.18
N ASP A 42 -13.53 11.72 9.06
CA ASP A 42 -13.37 10.89 7.89
C ASP A 42 -12.05 10.09 7.87
N LEU A 43 -11.18 10.29 8.87
CA LEU A 43 -9.83 9.72 8.87
C LEU A 43 -9.77 8.33 9.52
N ASN A 44 -9.28 7.37 8.77
CA ASN A 44 -8.86 6.07 9.33
C ASN A 44 -7.49 6.17 10.02
N LEU A 45 -7.07 5.08 10.68
CA LEU A 45 -5.82 5.05 11.43
C LEU A 45 -4.57 5.36 10.58
N ALA A 46 -4.52 4.88 9.34
CA ALA A 46 -3.37 5.12 8.46
C ALA A 46 -3.31 6.59 8.02
N GLU A 47 -4.44 7.21 7.74
CA GLU A 47 -4.56 8.63 7.40
C GLU A 47 -4.18 9.52 8.59
N LYS A 48 -4.61 9.17 9.81
CA LYS A 48 -4.16 9.84 11.05
C LYS A 48 -2.65 9.74 11.23
N ASN A 49 -2.06 8.57 11.01
CA ASN A 49 -0.61 8.40 11.07
C ASN A 49 0.12 9.19 9.97
N LYS A 50 -0.49 9.32 8.78
CA LYS A 50 0.05 10.16 7.70
C LYS A 50 0.05 11.64 8.09
N LEU A 51 -0.99 12.14 8.75
CA LEU A 51 -1.03 13.52 9.25
C LEU A 51 0.05 13.79 10.31
N TYR A 52 0.27 12.87 11.24
CA TYR A 52 1.40 12.98 12.17
C TYR A 52 2.73 13.07 11.42
N TYR A 53 2.92 12.18 10.43
CA TYR A 53 4.10 12.17 9.59
C TYR A 53 4.30 13.50 8.84
N ASP A 54 3.25 14.02 8.21
CA ASP A 54 3.29 15.29 7.48
C ASP A 54 3.57 16.49 8.41
N ALA A 55 3.13 16.41 9.67
CA ALA A 55 3.44 17.37 10.72
C ALA A 55 4.87 17.21 11.29
N GLY A 56 5.66 16.25 10.80
CA GLY A 56 7.02 16.00 11.28
C GLY A 56 7.10 15.13 12.53
N LEU A 57 6.01 14.42 12.90
CA LEU A 57 5.94 13.53 14.06
C LEU A 57 5.86 12.07 13.62
N LEU A 58 6.79 11.25 14.12
CA LEU A 58 6.86 9.81 13.82
C LEU A 58 6.36 9.01 15.01
N LYS A 59 5.32 8.21 14.82
CA LYS A 59 4.91 7.23 15.85
C LYS A 59 5.89 6.07 15.90
N ASP A 60 6.21 5.52 14.72
CA ASP A 60 7.15 4.42 14.55
C ASP A 60 7.56 4.36 13.07
N ASP A 61 8.84 4.48 12.82
CA ASP A 61 9.42 4.45 11.48
C ASP A 61 10.22 3.18 11.18
N LEU A 62 10.56 2.40 12.19
CA LEU A 62 11.38 1.18 12.03
C LEU A 62 10.51 -0.08 11.86
N SER A 63 9.45 -0.25 12.64
CA SER A 63 8.54 -1.38 12.51
C SER A 63 7.38 -1.14 11.54
N ASN A 64 7.24 0.08 11.00
CA ASN A 64 6.32 0.39 9.92
C ASN A 64 6.96 0.03 8.58
N ILE A 65 6.62 -1.15 8.07
CA ILE A 65 7.36 -1.83 6.99
C ILE A 65 6.46 -2.26 5.84
N CYS A 66 7.05 -2.46 4.65
CA CYS A 66 6.46 -3.19 3.53
C CYS A 66 7.53 -4.04 2.80
N MET A 67 7.10 -5.04 2.04
CA MET A 67 8.00 -5.88 1.26
C MET A 67 8.08 -5.37 -0.18
N ILE A 68 9.30 -5.34 -0.70
CA ILE A 68 9.56 -4.95 -2.10
C ILE A 68 10.52 -5.93 -2.77
N ALA A 69 10.46 -6.00 -4.08
CA ALA A 69 11.47 -6.65 -4.92
C ALA A 69 11.69 -5.83 -6.19
N HIS A 70 12.94 -5.78 -6.63
CA HIS A 70 13.35 -5.16 -7.89
C HIS A 70 12.86 -3.70 -8.03
N LEU A 71 13.04 -2.90 -6.97
CA LEU A 71 12.88 -1.44 -6.97
C LEU A 71 14.21 -0.80 -6.58
N ASN A 72 14.59 0.28 -7.28
CA ASN A 72 15.81 1.03 -7.00
C ASN A 72 15.47 2.44 -6.51
N GLY A 73 15.95 2.79 -5.32
CA GLY A 73 15.71 4.09 -4.68
C GLY A 73 16.78 5.11 -5.08
N ILE A 74 16.35 6.34 -5.35
CA ILE A 74 17.19 7.44 -5.80
C ILE A 74 17.24 8.55 -4.74
N TYR A 75 18.42 9.03 -4.39
CA TYR A 75 18.64 10.18 -3.53
C TYR A 75 18.18 11.51 -4.17
N LYS A 76 18.15 12.59 -3.40
CA LYS A 76 17.82 13.94 -3.90
C LYS A 76 18.78 14.47 -4.95
N ASP A 77 20.05 14.06 -4.91
CA ASP A 77 21.09 14.43 -5.88
C ASP A 77 21.04 13.62 -7.18
N GLY A 78 20.09 12.69 -7.30
CA GLY A 78 19.89 11.84 -8.47
C GLY A 78 20.75 10.57 -8.47
N THR A 79 21.58 10.33 -7.46
CA THR A 79 22.39 9.10 -7.36
C THR A 79 21.56 7.96 -6.77
N ALA A 80 21.89 6.72 -7.13
CA ALA A 80 21.22 5.53 -6.61
C ALA A 80 21.63 5.27 -5.15
N HIS A 81 20.65 4.93 -4.31
CA HIS A 81 20.92 4.51 -2.95
C HIS A 81 21.61 3.14 -2.95
N THR A 82 22.81 3.03 -2.40
CA THR A 82 23.69 1.85 -2.50
C THR A 82 23.00 0.54 -2.07
N ALA A 83 22.30 0.53 -0.95
CA ALA A 83 21.60 -0.68 -0.48
C ALA A 83 20.45 -1.07 -1.41
N TRP A 84 19.65 -0.09 -1.89
CA TRP A 84 18.57 -0.36 -2.84
C TRP A 84 19.13 -0.88 -4.16
N ALA A 85 20.20 -0.28 -4.69
CA ALA A 85 20.86 -0.74 -5.90
C ALA A 85 21.42 -2.16 -5.75
N ALA A 86 21.95 -2.53 -4.58
CA ALA A 86 22.42 -3.89 -4.33
C ALA A 86 21.27 -4.91 -4.39
N PHE A 87 20.15 -4.68 -3.69
CA PHE A 87 18.98 -5.56 -3.77
C PHE A 87 18.35 -5.61 -5.16
N PHE A 88 18.32 -4.45 -5.86
CA PHE A 88 17.84 -4.36 -7.24
C PHE A 88 18.71 -5.22 -8.17
N ASN A 89 20.01 -5.07 -8.16
CA ASN A 89 20.94 -5.80 -9.05
C ASN A 89 20.96 -7.32 -8.78
N LEU A 90 20.71 -7.73 -7.54
CA LEU A 90 20.60 -9.14 -7.15
C LEU A 90 19.22 -9.73 -7.42
N TYR A 91 18.25 -8.87 -7.77
CA TYR A 91 16.83 -9.25 -7.89
C TYR A 91 16.32 -9.93 -6.60
N GLU A 92 16.64 -9.35 -5.45
CA GLU A 92 16.26 -9.90 -4.14
C GLU A 92 15.07 -9.14 -3.55
N ALA A 93 14.17 -9.90 -2.92
CA ALA A 93 13.09 -9.32 -2.12
C ALA A 93 13.62 -8.94 -0.73
N TRP A 94 13.18 -7.79 -0.23
CA TRP A 94 13.53 -7.34 1.11
C TRP A 94 12.42 -6.49 1.73
N THR A 95 12.55 -6.25 3.02
CA THR A 95 11.61 -5.43 3.78
C THR A 95 12.18 -4.05 3.97
N VAL A 96 11.46 -3.03 3.49
CA VAL A 96 11.79 -1.62 3.74
C VAL A 96 10.97 -1.08 4.88
N SER A 97 11.58 -0.26 5.72
CA SER A 97 10.89 0.51 6.75
C SER A 97 10.59 1.94 6.28
N LEU A 98 9.72 2.62 6.99
CA LEU A 98 9.45 4.03 6.75
C LEU A 98 10.74 4.86 6.87
N TYR A 99 11.65 4.51 7.79
CA TYR A 99 12.99 5.12 7.90
C TYR A 99 13.79 4.98 6.59
N ASN A 100 13.79 3.81 5.96
CA ASN A 100 14.49 3.61 4.69
C ASN A 100 13.89 4.45 3.55
N LEU A 101 12.56 4.62 3.54
CA LEU A 101 11.89 5.45 2.54
C LEU A 101 12.20 6.94 2.67
N GLN A 102 12.47 7.43 3.89
CA GLN A 102 12.86 8.82 4.13
C GLN A 102 14.23 9.16 3.52
N GLN A 103 15.07 8.17 3.29
CA GLN A 103 16.40 8.36 2.70
C GLN A 103 16.37 8.60 1.19
N ILE A 104 15.29 8.20 0.50
CA ILE A 104 15.17 8.31 -0.95
C ILE A 104 14.18 9.40 -1.35
N ASN A 105 14.35 9.92 -2.56
CA ASN A 105 13.49 10.99 -3.11
C ASN A 105 12.55 10.49 -4.21
N SER A 106 12.91 9.42 -4.90
CA SER A 106 12.15 8.83 -6.01
C SER A 106 12.58 7.38 -6.27
N ILE A 107 11.81 6.69 -7.10
CA ILE A 107 12.16 5.37 -7.66
C ILE A 107 12.80 5.58 -9.03
N ALA A 108 13.80 4.75 -9.37
CA ALA A 108 14.49 4.84 -10.66
C ALA A 108 13.54 4.64 -11.84
N ILE A 109 13.70 5.46 -12.88
CA ILE A 109 12.86 5.48 -14.08
C ILE A 109 13.05 4.27 -15.01
N ASP A 110 14.07 3.44 -14.78
CA ASP A 110 14.24 2.17 -15.48
C ASP A 110 13.10 1.20 -15.19
N ILE A 111 12.47 1.34 -14.03
CA ILE A 111 11.23 0.64 -13.69
C ILE A 111 10.07 1.30 -14.44
N ARG A 112 9.41 0.55 -15.32
CA ARG A 112 8.31 1.03 -16.17
C ARG A 112 6.93 0.72 -15.63
N LYS A 113 6.82 -0.25 -14.71
CA LYS A 113 5.58 -0.63 -14.03
C LYS A 113 5.86 -1.32 -12.71
N VAL A 114 4.93 -1.20 -11.78
CA VAL A 114 4.99 -1.85 -10.47
C VAL A 114 3.72 -2.67 -10.24
N TYR A 115 3.88 -3.95 -9.93
CA TYR A 115 2.80 -4.81 -9.48
C TYR A 115 2.70 -4.81 -7.96
N ILE A 116 1.50 -4.60 -7.44
CA ILE A 116 1.21 -4.48 -6.02
C ILE A 116 0.20 -5.54 -5.65
N VAL A 117 0.53 -6.39 -4.68
CA VAL A 117 -0.36 -7.45 -4.21
C VAL A 117 -0.45 -7.46 -2.68
N GLU A 118 -1.51 -8.01 -2.14
CA GLU A 118 -1.70 -8.11 -0.69
C GLU A 118 -1.01 -9.35 -0.09
N ASN A 119 -1.00 -10.45 -0.84
CA ASN A 119 -0.57 -11.75 -0.32
C ASN A 119 0.93 -11.99 -0.54
N PRO A 120 1.70 -12.30 0.54
CA PRO A 120 3.14 -12.59 0.42
C PRO A 120 3.48 -13.79 -0.47
N SER A 121 2.60 -14.81 -0.56
CA SER A 121 2.84 -15.99 -1.41
C SER A 121 2.67 -15.65 -2.89
N VAL A 122 1.69 -14.81 -3.22
CA VAL A 122 1.50 -14.27 -4.58
C VAL A 122 2.69 -13.38 -4.93
N PHE A 123 3.06 -12.43 -4.08
CA PHE A 123 4.23 -11.58 -4.25
C PHE A 123 5.50 -12.40 -4.53
N ARG A 124 5.76 -13.43 -3.70
CA ARG A 124 6.92 -14.31 -3.88
C ARG A 124 6.93 -14.97 -5.26
N SER A 125 5.80 -15.47 -5.70
CA SER A 125 5.69 -16.15 -7.00
C SER A 125 5.93 -15.21 -8.17
N LEU A 126 5.40 -13.97 -8.08
CA LEU A 126 5.55 -12.95 -9.13
C LEU A 126 6.99 -12.50 -9.28
N PHE A 127 7.67 -12.11 -8.19
CA PHE A 127 9.03 -11.62 -8.30
C PHE A 127 10.02 -12.72 -8.69
N LEU A 128 9.81 -13.98 -8.27
CA LEU A 128 10.65 -15.10 -8.72
C LEU A 128 10.48 -15.38 -10.21
N GLU A 129 9.27 -15.26 -10.74
CA GLU A 129 9.04 -15.39 -12.19
C GLU A 129 9.69 -14.23 -12.95
N GLY A 130 9.57 -12.99 -12.44
CA GLY A 130 10.27 -11.82 -12.99
C GLY A 130 11.79 -12.02 -12.99
N LYS A 131 12.36 -12.49 -11.89
CA LYS A 131 13.79 -12.83 -11.77
C LYS A 131 14.20 -13.90 -12.77
N ARG A 132 13.43 -14.98 -12.90
CA ARG A 132 13.70 -16.09 -13.84
C ARG A 132 13.70 -15.64 -15.30
N LEU A 133 12.90 -14.64 -15.63
CA LEU A 133 12.74 -14.10 -16.98
C LEU A 133 13.56 -12.83 -17.25
N GLU A 134 14.36 -12.41 -16.27
CA GLU A 134 15.19 -11.19 -16.36
C GLU A 134 14.36 -9.94 -16.76
N LYS A 135 13.19 -9.77 -16.09
CA LYS A 135 12.29 -8.64 -16.35
C LYS A 135 12.80 -7.36 -15.63
N ASP A 136 13.83 -6.72 -16.18
CA ASP A 136 14.57 -5.63 -15.56
C ASP A 136 13.80 -4.31 -15.39
N HIS A 137 12.59 -4.23 -15.95
CA HIS A 137 11.77 -3.01 -15.93
C HIS A 137 10.49 -3.14 -15.08
N ILE A 138 10.37 -4.20 -14.29
CA ILE A 138 9.19 -4.47 -13.45
C ILE A 138 9.60 -4.49 -11.98
N GLY A 139 8.90 -3.69 -11.17
CA GLY A 139 9.01 -3.74 -9.72
C GLY A 139 7.82 -4.45 -9.07
N PHE A 140 8.02 -4.91 -7.84
CA PHE A 140 7.00 -5.63 -7.07
C PHE A 140 6.89 -5.06 -5.65
N VAL A 141 5.65 -4.95 -5.16
CA VAL A 141 5.33 -4.51 -3.80
C VAL A 141 4.33 -5.48 -3.18
N CYS A 142 4.54 -5.84 -1.91
CA CYS A 142 3.55 -6.56 -1.12
C CYS A 142 3.12 -5.70 0.07
N THR A 143 1.83 -5.47 0.18
CA THR A 143 1.25 -4.68 1.28
C THR A 143 1.05 -5.50 2.54
N ASN A 144 1.07 -6.82 2.44
CA ASN A 144 0.79 -7.75 3.53
C ASN A 144 -0.56 -7.48 4.21
N GLY A 145 -1.61 -7.39 3.41
CA GLY A 145 -2.95 -6.98 3.80
C GLY A 145 -3.15 -5.47 3.71
N GLN A 146 -3.81 -4.88 4.70
CA GLN A 146 -4.13 -3.45 4.69
C GLN A 146 -2.87 -2.58 4.71
N LEU A 147 -2.78 -1.58 3.81
CA LEU A 147 -1.66 -0.66 3.77
C LEU A 147 -1.48 0.08 5.09
N ASN A 148 -0.24 0.10 5.55
CA ASN A 148 0.25 0.96 6.61
C ASN A 148 0.88 2.25 6.03
N LEU A 149 1.39 3.13 6.88
CA LEU A 149 2.01 4.38 6.45
C LEU A 149 3.21 4.16 5.52
N CYS A 150 4.06 3.15 5.79
CA CYS A 150 5.19 2.81 4.92
C CYS A 150 4.73 2.47 3.51
N GLY A 151 3.67 1.66 3.38
CA GLY A 151 3.06 1.33 2.09
C GLY A 151 2.59 2.58 1.34
N TYR A 152 1.85 3.47 2.00
CA TYR A 152 1.40 4.72 1.37
C TYR A 152 2.56 5.61 0.93
N VAL A 153 3.59 5.81 1.77
CA VAL A 153 4.76 6.63 1.42
C VAL A 153 5.52 6.02 0.23
N LEU A 154 5.64 4.69 0.17
CA LEU A 154 6.24 4.02 -0.98
C LEU A 154 5.43 4.25 -2.27
N LEU A 155 4.11 4.06 -2.22
CA LEU A 155 3.26 4.27 -3.40
C LEU A 155 3.25 5.75 -3.84
N ASP A 156 3.31 6.70 -2.90
CA ASP A 156 3.45 8.13 -3.20
C ASP A 156 4.79 8.41 -3.92
N LEU A 157 5.89 7.75 -3.54
CA LEU A 157 7.18 7.86 -4.23
C LEU A 157 7.13 7.25 -5.65
N ILE A 158 6.45 6.11 -5.83
CA ILE A 158 6.24 5.48 -7.13
C ILE A 158 5.41 6.41 -8.04
N GLN A 159 4.32 6.98 -7.51
CA GLN A 159 3.49 7.94 -8.25
C GLN A 159 4.29 9.18 -8.64
N LYS A 160 5.07 9.75 -7.70
CA LYS A 160 5.94 10.91 -7.94
C LYS A 160 6.95 10.64 -9.06
N SER A 161 7.40 9.41 -9.20
CA SER A 161 8.31 8.96 -10.27
C SER A 161 7.60 8.72 -11.62
N GLY A 162 6.27 8.87 -11.67
CA GLY A 162 5.48 8.67 -12.89
C GLY A 162 5.36 7.21 -13.33
N ILE A 163 5.59 6.26 -12.41
CA ILE A 163 5.59 4.84 -12.72
C ILE A 163 4.17 4.29 -12.52
N PRO A 164 3.54 3.66 -13.55
CA PRO A 164 2.23 3.04 -13.45
C PRO A 164 2.21 1.89 -12.42
N MET A 165 1.14 1.84 -11.63
CA MET A 165 0.91 0.85 -10.59
C MET A 165 -0.22 -0.08 -10.97
N TYR A 166 -0.04 -1.39 -10.79
CA TYR A 166 -1.04 -2.44 -11.03
C TYR A 166 -1.34 -3.15 -9.73
N TYR A 167 -2.53 -2.94 -9.20
CA TYR A 167 -2.92 -3.47 -7.89
C TYR A 167 -3.90 -4.64 -8.02
N ALA A 168 -3.62 -5.72 -7.28
CA ALA A 168 -4.51 -6.84 -7.08
C ALA A 168 -4.65 -7.19 -5.59
N GLY A 169 -5.89 -7.43 -5.16
CA GLY A 169 -6.23 -7.87 -3.81
C GLY A 169 -7.21 -9.04 -3.84
N ASP A 170 -7.66 -9.45 -2.66
CA ASP A 170 -8.68 -10.47 -2.52
C ASP A 170 -10.06 -9.97 -2.94
N PHE A 171 -10.90 -10.88 -3.40
CA PHE A 171 -12.32 -10.61 -3.69
C PHE A 171 -13.16 -10.83 -2.44
N ASP A 172 -12.97 -9.95 -1.49
CA ASP A 172 -13.81 -9.81 -0.32
C ASP A 172 -14.03 -8.31 -0.01
N PRO A 173 -14.94 -7.95 0.91
CA PRO A 173 -15.23 -6.55 1.16
C PRO A 173 -14.01 -5.72 1.57
N GLU A 174 -13.10 -6.28 2.35
CA GLU A 174 -11.91 -5.59 2.82
C GLU A 174 -10.93 -5.33 1.66
N GLY A 175 -10.62 -6.35 0.83
CA GLY A 175 -9.74 -6.21 -0.34
C GLY A 175 -10.30 -5.23 -1.37
N ILE A 176 -11.61 -5.27 -1.64
CA ILE A 176 -12.26 -4.29 -2.53
C ILE A 176 -12.19 -2.87 -1.98
N LEU A 177 -12.39 -2.66 -0.68
CA LEU A 177 -12.29 -1.33 -0.09
C LEU A 177 -10.85 -0.81 -0.04
N ILE A 178 -9.84 -1.69 0.05
CA ILE A 178 -8.44 -1.29 -0.13
C ILE A 178 -8.22 -0.84 -1.58
N ALA A 179 -8.66 -1.65 -2.56
CA ALA A 179 -8.57 -1.32 -3.99
C ALA A 179 -9.26 0.03 -4.31
N ASP A 180 -10.45 0.25 -3.77
CA ASP A 180 -11.21 1.50 -3.92
C ASP A 180 -10.43 2.71 -3.39
N LYS A 181 -9.92 2.64 -2.15
CA LYS A 181 -9.12 3.72 -1.55
C LYS A 181 -7.87 4.04 -2.37
N LEU A 182 -7.17 3.02 -2.84
CA LEU A 182 -6.00 3.19 -3.67
C LEU A 182 -6.35 3.83 -5.02
N LYS A 183 -7.43 3.37 -5.66
CA LYS A 183 -7.92 3.96 -6.91
C LYS A 183 -8.33 5.42 -6.74
N GLN A 184 -9.05 5.77 -5.66
CA GLN A 184 -9.40 7.15 -5.34
C GLN A 184 -8.16 8.04 -5.15
N ARG A 185 -7.11 7.52 -4.48
CA ARG A 185 -5.90 8.28 -4.20
C ARG A 185 -5.02 8.47 -5.43
N TYR A 186 -4.77 7.40 -6.19
CA TYR A 186 -3.78 7.39 -7.28
C TYR A 186 -4.40 7.53 -8.68
N LYS A 187 -5.73 7.49 -8.79
CA LYS A 187 -6.50 7.76 -10.02
C LYS A 187 -5.95 6.98 -11.22
N ASP A 188 -5.60 7.68 -12.29
CA ASP A 188 -5.16 7.06 -13.56
C ASP A 188 -3.78 6.39 -13.46
N ASN A 189 -2.98 6.72 -12.43
CA ASN A 189 -1.69 6.07 -12.22
C ASN A 189 -1.80 4.68 -11.57
N LEU A 190 -2.99 4.31 -11.06
CA LEU A 190 -3.26 2.98 -10.51
C LEU A 190 -4.31 2.25 -11.34
N HIS A 191 -3.93 1.10 -11.84
CA HIS A 191 -4.78 0.17 -12.58
C HIS A 191 -5.19 -0.98 -11.68
N LEU A 192 -6.49 -1.29 -11.65
CA LEU A 192 -7.00 -2.49 -10.99
C LEU A 192 -6.64 -3.70 -11.85
N TRP A 193 -5.88 -4.62 -11.28
CA TRP A 193 -5.30 -5.73 -12.01
C TRP A 193 -6.03 -7.02 -11.71
N LYS A 194 -6.61 -7.66 -12.75
CA LYS A 194 -7.41 -8.89 -12.63
C LYS A 194 -8.51 -8.77 -11.56
N SER A 195 -9.28 -7.69 -11.62
CA SER A 195 -10.31 -7.34 -10.62
C SER A 195 -11.71 -7.32 -11.23
N SER A 196 -11.94 -8.08 -12.30
CA SER A 196 -13.25 -8.14 -12.96
C SER A 196 -14.20 -9.16 -12.32
N VAL A 197 -15.47 -9.07 -12.70
CA VAL A 197 -16.51 -10.05 -12.31
C VAL A 197 -16.20 -11.44 -12.85
N GLU A 198 -15.61 -11.54 -14.03
CA GLU A 198 -15.23 -12.79 -14.68
C GLU A 198 -14.15 -13.51 -13.88
N GLU A 199 -13.11 -12.78 -13.47
CA GLU A 199 -12.02 -13.32 -12.63
C GLU A 199 -12.56 -13.76 -11.27
N TYR A 200 -13.40 -12.96 -10.63
CA TYR A 200 -14.05 -13.35 -9.38
C TYR A 200 -14.84 -14.66 -9.52
N ARG A 201 -15.69 -14.78 -10.56
CA ARG A 201 -16.49 -15.98 -10.79
C ARG A 201 -15.64 -17.24 -11.00
N ALA A 202 -14.49 -17.08 -11.65
CA ALA A 202 -13.55 -18.17 -11.90
C ALA A 202 -12.92 -18.72 -10.61
N ILE A 203 -12.73 -17.87 -9.58
CA ILE A 203 -12.04 -18.24 -8.34
C ILE A 203 -12.91 -18.20 -7.09
N ARG A 204 -14.22 -17.99 -7.24
CA ARG A 204 -15.14 -17.94 -6.11
C ARG A 204 -14.96 -19.15 -5.19
N SER A 205 -14.66 -18.89 -3.93
CA SER A 205 -14.45 -19.91 -2.90
C SER A 205 -15.79 -20.39 -2.28
N SER A 206 -15.70 -21.31 -1.33
CA SER A 206 -16.81 -21.70 -0.46
C SER A 206 -16.90 -20.88 0.83
N SER A 207 -16.00 -19.91 1.03
CA SER A 207 -15.96 -19.05 2.23
C SER A 207 -17.05 -17.98 2.14
N SER A 208 -18.08 -18.10 2.99
CA SER A 208 -19.20 -17.17 3.00
C SER A 208 -18.83 -15.84 3.65
N ILE A 209 -19.37 -14.76 3.12
CA ILE A 209 -19.22 -13.39 3.64
C ILE A 209 -20.47 -13.05 4.46
N SER A 210 -20.28 -12.56 5.69
CA SER A 210 -21.39 -12.11 6.53
C SER A 210 -22.06 -10.86 5.95
N GLU A 211 -23.36 -10.68 6.21
CA GLU A 211 -24.11 -9.51 5.75
C GLU A 211 -23.53 -8.21 6.27
N LYS A 212 -23.02 -8.20 7.51
CA LYS A 212 -22.34 -7.02 8.08
C LYS A 212 -21.11 -6.61 7.27
N ARG A 213 -20.31 -7.57 6.78
CA ARG A 213 -19.15 -7.28 5.91
C ARG A 213 -19.60 -6.80 4.53
N LEU A 214 -20.64 -7.42 3.95
CA LEU A 214 -21.18 -7.00 2.65
C LEU A 214 -21.70 -5.55 2.68
N LEU A 215 -22.35 -5.12 3.78
CA LEU A 215 -22.83 -3.75 3.92
C LEU A 215 -21.70 -2.71 3.79
N SER A 216 -20.46 -3.05 4.12
CA SER A 216 -19.34 -2.12 3.95
C SER A 216 -19.05 -1.77 2.49
N LEU A 217 -19.44 -2.62 1.53
CA LEU A 217 -19.28 -2.37 0.09
C LEU A 217 -20.07 -1.14 -0.39
N GLN A 218 -21.10 -0.71 0.35
CA GLN A 218 -21.85 0.52 0.06
C GLN A 218 -21.00 1.78 0.11
N SER A 219 -19.84 1.73 0.78
CA SER A 219 -18.87 2.84 0.82
C SER A 219 -17.93 2.86 -0.39
N CYS A 220 -17.93 1.85 -1.25
CA CYS A 220 -17.12 1.79 -2.46
C CYS A 220 -17.55 2.87 -3.46
N ARG A 221 -16.62 3.70 -3.92
CA ARG A 221 -16.88 4.86 -4.79
C ARG A 221 -16.38 4.69 -6.23
N SER A 222 -15.40 3.82 -6.46
CA SER A 222 -14.82 3.62 -7.80
C SER A 222 -15.81 2.93 -8.73
N GLU A 223 -16.13 3.56 -9.85
CA GLU A 223 -17.05 3.03 -10.86
C GLU A 223 -16.61 1.65 -11.37
N GLU A 224 -15.31 1.46 -11.56
CA GLU A 224 -14.71 0.21 -12.03
C GLU A 224 -15.01 -0.99 -11.10
N LEU A 225 -15.21 -0.76 -9.79
CA LEU A 225 -15.48 -1.80 -8.79
C LEU A 225 -17.00 -2.04 -8.56
N GLN A 226 -17.89 -1.18 -9.04
CA GLN A 226 -19.33 -1.27 -8.75
C GLN A 226 -19.97 -2.58 -9.24
N ALA A 227 -19.54 -3.07 -10.40
CA ALA A 227 -20.04 -4.33 -10.94
C ALA A 227 -19.62 -5.52 -10.06
N LEU A 228 -18.39 -5.50 -9.57
CA LEU A 228 -17.83 -6.51 -8.68
C LEU A 228 -18.49 -6.46 -7.29
N CYS A 229 -18.71 -5.27 -6.72
CA CYS A 229 -19.46 -5.11 -5.46
C CYS A 229 -20.84 -5.77 -5.54
N ARG A 230 -21.63 -5.47 -6.59
CA ARG A 230 -22.94 -6.08 -6.81
C ARG A 230 -22.87 -7.60 -6.96
N GLU A 231 -21.84 -8.11 -7.62
CA GLU A 231 -21.70 -9.56 -7.78
C GLU A 231 -21.32 -10.23 -6.44
N LEU A 232 -20.46 -9.64 -5.62
CA LEU A 232 -20.17 -10.14 -4.27
C LEU A 232 -21.41 -10.14 -3.37
N GLU A 233 -22.19 -9.07 -3.37
CA GLU A 233 -23.45 -9.00 -2.62
C GLU A 233 -24.43 -10.10 -3.03
N LYS A 234 -24.51 -10.41 -4.34
CA LYS A 234 -25.35 -11.47 -4.88
C LYS A 234 -24.88 -12.86 -4.51
N GLN A 235 -23.58 -13.13 -4.66
CA GLN A 235 -22.98 -14.45 -4.45
C GLN A 235 -22.73 -14.76 -2.98
N LYS A 236 -22.35 -13.74 -2.18
CA LYS A 236 -22.03 -13.83 -0.75
C LYS A 236 -20.86 -14.76 -0.41
N TYR A 237 -19.91 -14.95 -1.32
CA TYR A 237 -18.70 -15.75 -1.13
C TYR A 237 -17.45 -14.96 -1.51
N SER A 238 -16.36 -15.21 -0.79
CA SER A 238 -15.06 -14.61 -1.10
C SER A 238 -14.37 -15.30 -2.29
N GLY A 239 -13.40 -14.63 -2.89
CA GLY A 239 -12.41 -15.22 -3.78
C GLY A 239 -11.02 -14.78 -3.34
N TYR A 240 -10.01 -15.64 -3.50
CA TYR A 240 -8.66 -15.37 -3.02
C TYR A 240 -7.70 -15.23 -4.19
N GLN A 241 -6.84 -14.19 -4.14
CA GLN A 241 -5.92 -13.86 -5.22
C GLN A 241 -4.93 -14.96 -5.59
N GLU A 242 -4.64 -15.90 -4.67
CA GLU A 242 -3.79 -17.05 -4.95
C GLU A 242 -4.34 -17.94 -6.07
N ALA A 243 -5.65 -18.03 -6.19
CA ALA A 243 -6.29 -18.80 -7.26
C ALA A 243 -6.14 -18.16 -8.65
N LEU A 244 -5.81 -16.85 -8.71
CA LEU A 244 -5.48 -16.14 -9.96
C LEU A 244 -3.98 -16.22 -10.32
N LEU A 245 -3.15 -16.86 -9.51
CA LEU A 245 -1.71 -16.90 -9.73
C LEU A 245 -1.31 -17.34 -11.16
N PRO A 246 -1.96 -18.33 -11.82
CA PRO A 246 -1.63 -18.66 -13.21
C PRO A 246 -1.80 -17.48 -14.18
N LEU A 247 -2.86 -16.68 -14.02
CA LEU A 247 -3.13 -15.51 -14.87
C LEU A 247 -2.14 -14.37 -14.61
N TYR A 248 -1.77 -14.17 -13.34
CA TYR A 248 -0.74 -13.20 -12.98
C TYR A 248 0.62 -13.56 -13.60
N LEU A 249 1.04 -14.82 -13.49
CA LEU A 249 2.30 -15.30 -14.04
C LEU A 249 2.33 -15.21 -15.57
N GLU A 250 1.21 -15.50 -16.24
CA GLU A 250 1.10 -15.35 -17.70
C GLU A 250 1.34 -13.89 -18.12
N GLU A 251 0.78 -12.93 -17.38
CA GLU A 251 0.99 -11.51 -17.67
C GLU A 251 2.43 -11.06 -17.42
N ILE A 252 3.08 -11.56 -16.34
CA ILE A 252 4.51 -11.29 -16.11
C ILE A 252 5.38 -11.83 -17.25
N ARG A 253 5.03 -12.99 -17.82
CA ARG A 253 5.75 -13.56 -18.98
C ARG A 253 5.63 -12.68 -20.22
N ASN A 254 4.47 -12.07 -20.41
CA ASN A 254 4.14 -11.26 -21.59
C ASN A 254 4.49 -9.76 -21.43
N ALA A 255 4.90 -9.35 -20.25
CA ALA A 255 5.20 -7.96 -19.88
C ALA A 255 6.56 -7.46 -20.38
#